data_cde369f69f15986abafe20bf95a1b762
#
_entry.id   cde369f69f15986abafe20bf95a1b762
#
_cell.length_a   1.000
_cell.length_b   1.000
_cell.length_c   1.000
_cell.angle_alpha   90.00
_cell.angle_beta   90.00
_cell.angle_gamma   90.00
#
_symmetry.space_group_name_H-M   'P 1'
#
loop_
_entity.id
_entity.type
_entity.pdbx_description
1 polymer ?
#
loop_
_entity_poly.entity_id
_entity_poly.type
_entity_poly.pdbx_seq_one_letter_code
_entity_poly.pdbx_strand_id
1 'polypeptide(L)'
;VSSIAGYRGLPGRSGYSASKFAVQGWLESIKTELMEDGVHVMWVCPGFTTSNIRNAALNKEGQSHGETPMDEGKMMSADVCAAHILKAIRKKKRTLVLTFTGKRTVFMQKFFPKLADKFAHKFFFKEGKLVK
;
A
#
# COMPACT_ATOMS: atom_id res chain seq x y z
N VAL A 1 1.27 9.00 3.45
CA VAL A 1 0.76 7.96 2.52
C VAL A 1 1.60 6.71 2.66
N SER A 2 0.96 5.57 2.97
CA SER A 2 1.56 4.25 3.06
C SER A 2 1.09 3.34 1.89
N SER A 3 1.08 2.05 2.11
CA SER A 3 0.66 1.02 1.14
C SER A 3 0.14 -0.21 1.89
N ILE A 4 -0.58 -1.08 1.19
CA ILE A 4 -0.86 -2.44 1.69
C ILE A 4 0.44 -3.23 1.95
N ALA A 5 1.55 -2.83 1.31
CA ALA A 5 2.89 -3.36 1.57
C ALA A 5 3.40 -3.09 3.00
N GLY A 6 2.76 -2.21 3.76
CA GLY A 6 3.00 -2.02 5.19
C GLY A 6 2.16 -2.93 6.10
N TYR A 7 1.29 -3.74 5.53
CA TYR A 7 0.54 -4.79 6.23
C TYR A 7 0.97 -6.19 5.80
N ARG A 8 1.43 -6.30 4.56
CA ARG A 8 1.84 -7.55 3.94
C ARG A 8 3.12 -7.35 3.15
N GLY A 9 4.18 -8.11 3.47
CA GLY A 9 5.39 -8.17 2.66
C GLY A 9 5.09 -8.69 1.26
N LEU A 10 5.56 -7.97 0.23
CA LEU A 10 5.36 -8.32 -1.17
C LEU A 10 6.63 -8.98 -1.72
N PRO A 11 6.56 -10.22 -2.25
CA PRO A 11 7.68 -10.85 -2.93
C PRO A 11 8.27 -9.96 -4.03
N GLY A 12 9.59 -9.92 -4.16
CA GLY A 12 10.31 -9.06 -5.09
C GLY A 12 10.37 -7.57 -4.71
N ARG A 13 9.72 -7.17 -3.59
CA ARG A 13 9.66 -5.77 -3.12
C ARG A 13 9.94 -5.65 -1.62
N SER A 14 10.91 -6.41 -1.13
CA SER A 14 11.23 -6.48 0.31
C SER A 14 11.62 -5.13 0.89
N GLY A 15 12.52 -4.39 0.26
CA GLY A 15 12.93 -3.05 0.71
C GLY A 15 11.75 -2.06 0.74
N TYR A 16 10.90 -2.06 -0.28
CA TYR A 16 9.68 -1.25 -0.29
C TYR A 16 8.73 -1.65 0.85
N SER A 17 8.50 -2.94 1.05
CA SER A 17 7.66 -3.42 2.14
C SER A 17 8.23 -3.01 3.50
N ALA A 18 9.53 -3.22 3.72
CA ALA A 18 10.21 -2.82 4.96
C ALA A 18 10.01 -1.32 5.25
N SER A 19 10.17 -0.44 4.24
CA SER A 19 9.95 1.00 4.39
C SER A 19 8.51 1.34 4.79
N LYS A 20 7.52 0.62 4.25
CA LYS A 20 6.10 0.88 4.53
C LYS A 20 5.66 0.32 5.89
N PHE A 21 6.23 -0.80 6.34
CA PHE A 21 6.07 -1.29 7.71
C PHE A 21 6.67 -0.32 8.72
N ALA A 22 7.89 0.18 8.46
CA ALA A 22 8.56 1.16 9.32
C ALA A 22 7.72 2.43 9.49
N VAL A 23 7.20 2.99 8.38
CA VAL A 23 6.33 4.18 8.42
C VAL A 23 5.06 3.91 9.24
N GLN A 24 4.43 2.75 9.11
CA GLN A 24 3.20 2.46 9.86
C GLN A 24 3.49 2.28 11.35
N GLY A 25 4.55 1.54 11.72
CA GLY A 25 4.94 1.37 13.11
C GLY A 25 5.30 2.70 13.76
N TRP A 26 6.07 3.55 13.07
CA TRP A 26 6.38 4.90 13.55
C TRP A 26 5.13 5.74 13.76
N LEU A 27 4.19 5.74 12.79
CA LEU A 27 2.93 6.48 12.91
C LEU A 27 2.02 5.95 14.03
N GLU A 28 2.08 4.65 14.35
CA GLU A 28 1.36 4.10 15.51
C GLU A 28 1.92 4.63 16.83
N SER A 29 3.23 4.73 16.96
CA SER A 29 3.90 5.30 18.13
C SER A 29 3.55 6.78 18.29
N ILE A 30 3.81 7.59 17.27
CA ILE A 30 3.49 9.03 17.26
C ILE A 30 2.01 9.31 17.56
N LYS A 31 1.12 8.47 17.02
CA LYS A 31 -0.31 8.61 17.30
C LYS A 31 -0.62 8.48 18.81
N THR A 32 0.06 7.58 19.49
CA THR A 32 -0.15 7.36 20.92
C THR A 32 0.50 8.47 21.75
N GLU A 33 1.71 8.88 21.36
CA GLU A 33 2.44 9.96 22.00
C GLU A 33 1.69 11.30 21.96
N LEU A 34 1.05 11.62 20.82
CA LEU A 34 0.34 12.89 20.60
C LEU A 34 -1.18 12.79 20.90
N MET A 35 -1.62 11.78 21.63
CA MET A 35 -3.05 11.57 21.87
C MET A 35 -3.68 12.69 22.68
N GLU A 36 -2.97 13.21 23.68
CA GLU A 36 -3.45 14.30 24.54
C GLU A 36 -3.29 15.68 23.91
N ASP A 37 -2.40 15.81 22.92
CA ASP A 37 -2.20 17.07 22.19
C ASP A 37 -3.29 17.35 21.14
N GLY A 38 -4.27 16.47 21.00
CA GLY A 38 -5.37 16.59 20.05
C GLY A 38 -4.94 16.42 18.58
N VAL A 39 -3.72 15.93 18.34
CA VAL A 39 -3.19 15.68 16.99
C VAL A 39 -3.77 14.40 16.41
N HIS A 40 -4.37 14.50 15.24
CA HIS A 40 -4.94 13.35 14.54
C HIS A 40 -3.95 12.74 13.55
N VAL A 41 -3.46 11.56 13.85
CA VAL A 41 -2.55 10.80 12.97
C VAL A 41 -3.32 9.74 12.21
N MET A 42 -3.19 9.74 10.88
CA MET A 42 -3.82 8.78 9.98
C MET A 42 -2.84 8.35 8.89
N TRP A 43 -2.88 7.10 8.48
CA TRP A 43 -2.22 6.68 7.24
C TRP A 43 -3.20 6.13 6.21
N VAL A 44 -2.80 6.24 4.96
CA VAL A 44 -3.62 5.90 3.79
C VAL A 44 -2.91 4.88 2.93
N CYS A 45 -3.66 3.89 2.46
CA CYS A 45 -3.23 2.91 1.47
C CYS A 45 -4.14 3.05 0.24
N PRO A 46 -3.77 3.89 -0.75
CA PRO A 46 -4.63 4.24 -1.87
C PRO A 46 -4.96 3.04 -2.78
N GLY A 47 -4.04 2.10 -2.93
CA GLY A 47 -4.08 1.09 -3.98
C GLY A 47 -3.47 1.63 -5.27
N PHE A 48 -3.86 1.05 -6.41
CA PHE A 48 -3.37 1.52 -7.72
C PHE A 48 -4.09 2.81 -8.12
N THR A 49 -3.30 3.88 -8.18
CA THR A 49 -3.77 5.23 -8.51
C THR A 49 -2.93 5.75 -9.67
N THR A 50 -3.58 6.38 -10.64
CA THR A 50 -2.89 7.00 -11.78
C THR A 50 -1.96 8.10 -11.29
N SER A 51 -0.69 8.03 -11.65
CA SER A 51 0.33 9.01 -11.27
C SER A 51 1.57 8.88 -12.16
N ASN A 52 2.46 9.89 -12.09
CA ASN A 52 3.73 9.89 -12.81
C ASN A 52 4.83 9.01 -12.16
N ILE A 53 4.51 8.26 -11.11
CA ILE A 53 5.50 7.49 -10.35
C ILE A 53 6.27 6.48 -11.22
N ARG A 54 5.69 6.02 -12.31
CA ARG A 54 6.31 5.05 -13.22
C ARG A 54 7.41 5.64 -14.05
N ASN A 55 7.21 6.87 -14.49
CA ASN A 55 8.24 7.63 -15.22
C ASN A 55 9.39 8.05 -14.29
N ALA A 56 9.09 8.18 -13.01
CA ALA A 56 10.08 8.51 -11.97
C ALA A 56 10.73 7.26 -11.33
N ALA A 57 10.13 6.08 -11.48
CA ALA A 57 10.70 4.84 -10.96
C ALA A 57 11.91 4.41 -11.80
N LEU A 58 12.95 3.96 -11.11
CA LEU A 58 14.17 3.47 -11.74
C LEU A 58 14.16 1.95 -11.82
N ASN A 59 14.65 1.40 -12.90
CA ASN A 59 14.97 -0.01 -13.05
C ASN A 59 16.31 -0.34 -12.35
N LYS A 60 16.75 -1.60 -12.42
CA LYS A 60 18.00 -2.05 -11.78
C LYS A 60 19.27 -1.40 -12.39
N GLU A 61 19.17 -0.84 -13.59
CA GLU A 61 20.22 -0.10 -14.26
C GLU A 61 20.18 1.40 -13.98
N GLY A 62 19.24 1.88 -13.14
CA GLY A 62 19.07 3.30 -12.81
C GLY A 62 18.39 4.13 -13.89
N GLN A 63 17.77 3.50 -14.88
CA GLN A 63 17.02 4.17 -15.94
C GLN A 63 15.53 4.22 -15.61
N SER A 64 14.77 5.14 -16.23
CA SER A 64 13.32 5.19 -16.06
C SER A 64 12.65 3.86 -16.43
N HIS A 65 11.84 3.33 -15.53
CA HIS A 65 11.18 2.04 -15.75
C HIS A 65 10.08 2.10 -16.82
N GLY A 66 9.38 3.22 -16.94
CA GLY A 66 8.45 3.53 -18.04
C GLY A 66 7.23 2.62 -18.21
N GLU A 67 7.32 1.36 -17.81
CA GLU A 67 6.29 0.36 -18.06
C GLU A 67 5.38 0.12 -16.85
N THR A 68 4.11 -0.20 -17.15
CA THR A 68 3.15 -0.63 -16.15
C THR A 68 2.56 -1.99 -16.54
N PRO A 69 2.57 -2.97 -15.63
CA PRO A 69 1.86 -4.23 -15.85
C PRO A 69 0.34 -4.10 -15.63
N MET A 70 -0.15 -2.90 -15.33
CA MET A 70 -1.54 -2.65 -14.96
C MET A 70 -2.27 -1.88 -16.06
N ASP A 71 -3.54 -2.22 -16.27
CA ASP A 71 -4.46 -1.48 -17.12
C ASP A 71 -4.78 -0.11 -16.46
N GLU A 72 -4.28 0.96 -17.03
CA GLU A 72 -4.45 2.32 -16.51
C GLU A 72 -5.91 2.75 -16.45
N GLY A 73 -6.74 2.27 -17.35
CA GLY A 73 -8.17 2.56 -17.36
C GLY A 73 -8.95 2.01 -16.16
N LYS A 74 -8.36 1.05 -15.43
CA LYS A 74 -8.93 0.47 -14.20
C LYS A 74 -8.36 1.06 -12.91
N MET A 75 -7.46 2.04 -13.01
CA MET A 75 -6.91 2.69 -11.84
C MET A 75 -7.78 3.82 -11.33
N MET A 76 -7.69 4.09 -10.04
CA MET A 76 -8.31 5.26 -9.43
C MET A 76 -7.60 6.53 -9.90
N SER A 77 -8.32 7.59 -10.23
CA SER A 77 -7.70 8.89 -10.49
C SER A 77 -7.15 9.52 -9.20
N ALA A 78 -6.16 10.40 -9.34
CA ALA A 78 -5.58 11.13 -8.21
C ALA A 78 -6.64 11.97 -7.48
N ASP A 79 -7.56 12.62 -8.22
CA ASP A 79 -8.62 13.46 -7.66
C ASP A 79 -9.62 12.64 -6.81
N VAL A 80 -10.03 11.48 -7.30
CA VAL A 80 -10.91 10.57 -6.56
C VAL A 80 -10.21 10.08 -5.29
N CYS A 81 -8.93 9.74 -5.39
CA CYS A 81 -8.13 9.35 -4.24
C CYS A 81 -8.07 10.48 -3.20
N ALA A 82 -7.77 11.71 -3.62
CA ALA A 82 -7.71 12.88 -2.76
C ALA A 82 -9.05 13.16 -2.07
N ALA A 83 -10.17 13.08 -2.80
CA ALA A 83 -11.50 13.24 -2.22
C ALA A 83 -11.79 12.21 -1.11
N HIS A 84 -11.39 10.95 -1.30
CA HIS A 84 -11.52 9.92 -0.27
C HIS A 84 -10.64 10.22 0.96
N ILE A 85 -9.43 10.72 0.76
CA ILE A 85 -8.51 11.11 1.85
C ILE A 85 -9.13 12.26 2.65
N LEU A 86 -9.59 13.32 2.01
CA LEU A 86 -10.22 14.46 2.68
C LEU A 86 -11.45 14.04 3.49
N LYS A 87 -12.29 13.16 2.92
CA LYS A 87 -13.44 12.60 3.64
C LYS A 87 -13.02 11.78 4.87
N ALA A 88 -11.91 11.05 4.78
CA ALA A 88 -11.39 10.26 5.89
C ALA A 88 -10.80 11.15 6.99
N ILE A 89 -10.11 12.23 6.63
CA ILE A 89 -9.59 13.25 7.57
C ILE A 89 -10.76 13.89 8.35
N ARG A 90 -11.79 14.38 7.64
CA ARG A 90 -12.98 14.97 8.27
C ARG A 90 -13.67 14.02 9.24
N LYS A 91 -13.63 12.72 8.98
CA LYS A 91 -14.20 11.66 9.84
C LYS A 91 -13.23 11.16 10.90
N LYS A 92 -12.07 11.76 11.05
CA LYS A 92 -11.00 11.35 11.98
C LYS A 92 -10.70 9.84 11.92
N LYS A 93 -10.67 9.26 10.72
CA LYS A 93 -10.38 7.82 10.55
C LYS A 93 -8.95 7.52 10.97
N ARG A 94 -8.74 6.39 11.63
CA ARG A 94 -7.40 5.89 12.00
C ARG A 94 -6.58 5.48 10.76
N THR A 95 -7.22 4.77 9.86
CA THR A 95 -6.60 4.24 8.63
C THR A 95 -7.57 4.31 7.47
N LEU A 96 -7.05 4.42 6.27
CA LEU A 96 -7.83 4.37 5.04
C LEU A 96 -7.20 3.39 4.04
N VAL A 97 -7.89 2.29 3.76
CA VAL A 97 -7.55 1.36 2.68
C VAL A 97 -8.65 1.47 1.63
N LEU A 98 -8.31 1.93 0.42
CA LEU A 98 -9.32 2.36 -0.56
C LEU A 98 -9.86 1.22 -1.42
N THR A 99 -9.04 0.29 -1.87
CA THR A 99 -9.50 -0.75 -2.79
C THR A 99 -10.08 -1.97 -2.06
N PHE A 100 -11.03 -2.65 -2.71
CA PHE A 100 -11.58 -3.90 -2.18
C PHE A 100 -10.49 -4.96 -2.00
N THR A 101 -9.62 -5.12 -3.00
CA THR A 101 -8.47 -6.04 -2.94
C THR A 101 -7.55 -5.70 -1.77
N GLY A 102 -7.24 -4.41 -1.57
CA GLY A 102 -6.43 -3.96 -0.43
C GLY A 102 -7.07 -4.30 0.92
N LYS A 103 -8.36 -4.02 1.08
CA LYS A 103 -9.10 -4.36 2.32
C LYS A 103 -9.09 -5.87 2.58
N ARG A 104 -9.34 -6.68 1.54
CA ARG A 104 -9.28 -8.14 1.64
C ARG A 104 -7.90 -8.63 2.03
N THR A 105 -6.85 -8.07 1.43
CA THR A 105 -5.46 -8.44 1.74
C THR A 105 -5.11 -8.14 3.19
N VAL A 106 -5.44 -6.94 3.69
CA VAL A 106 -5.22 -6.55 5.08
C VAL A 106 -5.99 -7.47 6.04
N PHE A 107 -7.26 -7.74 5.75
CA PHE A 107 -8.09 -8.64 6.54
C PHE A 107 -7.52 -10.06 6.58
N MET A 108 -7.18 -10.62 5.41
CA MET A 108 -6.61 -11.97 5.32
C MET A 108 -5.26 -12.07 6.03
N GLN A 109 -4.40 -11.06 5.89
CA GLN A 109 -3.12 -11.04 6.57
C GLN A 109 -3.29 -11.03 8.10
N LYS A 110 -4.29 -10.31 8.60
CA LYS A 110 -4.55 -10.19 10.04
C LYS A 110 -5.12 -11.48 10.65
N PHE A 111 -6.07 -12.12 9.98
CA PHE A 111 -6.85 -13.22 10.56
C PHE A 111 -6.48 -14.61 10.01
N PHE A 112 -5.94 -14.67 8.79
CA PHE A 112 -5.60 -15.92 8.09
C PHE A 112 -4.23 -15.84 7.41
N PRO A 113 -3.12 -15.58 8.17
CA PRO A 113 -1.81 -15.31 7.57
C PRO A 113 -1.30 -16.47 6.69
N LYS A 114 -1.47 -17.71 7.10
CA LYS A 114 -1.07 -18.88 6.29
C LYS A 114 -1.81 -18.94 4.94
N LEU A 115 -3.07 -18.55 4.92
CA LEU A 115 -3.84 -18.50 3.68
C LEU A 115 -3.40 -17.32 2.80
N ALA A 116 -3.13 -16.16 3.43
CA ALA A 116 -2.57 -15.01 2.74
C ALA A 116 -1.21 -15.34 2.08
N ASP A 117 -0.36 -16.16 2.73
CA ASP A 117 0.90 -16.65 2.15
C ASP A 117 0.67 -17.46 0.88
N LYS A 118 -0.26 -18.40 0.90
CA LYS A 118 -0.60 -19.23 -0.28
C LYS A 118 -1.10 -18.36 -1.45
N PHE A 119 -1.97 -17.40 -1.16
CA PHE A 119 -2.46 -16.48 -2.20
C PHE A 119 -1.37 -15.58 -2.76
N ALA A 120 -0.50 -15.03 -1.92
CA ALA A 120 0.62 -14.24 -2.37
C ALA A 120 1.58 -15.08 -3.21
N HIS A 121 1.91 -16.29 -2.77
CA HIS A 121 2.75 -17.20 -3.56
C HIS A 121 2.13 -17.44 -4.94
N LYS A 122 0.86 -17.84 -5.01
CA LYS A 122 0.15 -18.08 -6.27
C LYS A 122 0.13 -16.85 -7.19
N PHE A 123 0.05 -15.64 -6.61
CA PHE A 123 -0.01 -14.39 -7.39
C PHE A 123 1.35 -13.94 -7.91
N PHE A 124 2.42 -14.10 -7.12
CA PHE A 124 3.75 -13.59 -7.46
C PHE A 124 4.66 -14.62 -8.15
N PHE A 125 4.34 -15.91 -8.06
CA PHE A 125 5.16 -16.97 -8.63
C PHE A 125 4.40 -17.74 -9.70
N LYS A 126 5.10 -18.09 -10.78
CA LYS A 126 4.69 -19.09 -11.79
C LYS A 126 5.83 -20.06 -11.97
N GLU A 127 5.53 -21.37 -11.95
CA GLU A 127 6.53 -22.45 -12.12
C GLU A 127 7.76 -22.28 -11.22
N GLY A 128 7.52 -21.84 -9.96
CA GLY A 128 8.59 -21.61 -8.99
C GLY A 128 9.41 -20.34 -9.20
N LYS A 129 9.15 -19.55 -10.25
CA LYS A 129 9.85 -18.30 -10.55
C LYS A 129 9.01 -17.09 -10.18
N LEU A 130 9.66 -16.05 -9.63
CA LEU A 130 9.04 -14.76 -9.35
C LEU A 130 8.73 -14.06 -10.68
N VAL A 131 7.46 -13.68 -10.93
CA VAL A 131 6.99 -13.11 -12.20
C VAL A 131 6.39 -11.71 -12.07
N LYS A 132 6.39 -11.12 -10.85
CA LYS A 132 5.85 -9.76 -10.62
C LYS A 132 6.69 -8.98 -9.63
#